data_784153ea1061b104a16e33941168587a
#
_entry.id   784153ea1061b104a16e33941168587a
#
_cell.length_a   1.000
_cell.length_b   1.000
_cell.length_c   1.000
_cell.angle_alpha   90.00
_cell.angle_beta   90.00
_cell.angle_gamma   90.00
#
_symmetry.space_group_name_H-M   'P 1'
#
loop_
_entity.id
_entity.type
_entity.pdbx_description
1 polymer ?
#
loop_
_entity_poly.entity_id
_entity_poly.type
_entity_poly.pdbx_seq_one_letter_code
_entity_poly.pdbx_strand_id
1 'polypeptide(L)'
;MSLLIKNGRIVTAADDFIGDVLIEGEKIVAVGANLDAMAAQTGVADARPGAGAGSPTVIDATGLLVLPGGIDPHVHLDMPFMGTFSSDTHETGTRAALFGGTTTVIDFVLQNQGHSLKEALAQWNSRARGTAVGDYSFHMAVTDYNDNTRAEIREMVEEELLLLSEAIRLEKAAAKLKASPDTGETGPKEAAAPPEA
;
A
#
# COMPACT_ATOMS: atom_id res chain seq x y z
N MET A 1 4.77 12.94 -6.29
CA MET A 1 5.41 13.38 -5.04
C MET A 1 6.39 12.30 -4.66
N SER A 2 7.66 12.66 -4.36
CA SER A 2 8.67 11.70 -3.91
C SER A 2 8.93 11.92 -2.42
N LEU A 3 9.00 10.85 -1.64
CA LEU A 3 9.24 10.87 -0.21
C LEU A 3 10.36 9.88 0.12
N LEU A 4 11.37 10.35 0.86
CA LEU A 4 12.46 9.53 1.37
C LEU A 4 12.39 9.51 2.91
N ILE A 5 12.08 8.35 3.48
CA ILE A 5 12.19 8.09 4.92
C ILE A 5 13.58 7.53 5.18
N LYS A 6 14.38 8.18 6.05
CA LYS A 6 15.78 7.83 6.28
C LYS A 6 16.04 7.31 7.69
N ASN A 7 17.05 6.46 7.79
CA ASN A 7 17.67 6.03 9.05
C ASN A 7 16.72 5.31 10.03
N GLY A 8 15.55 4.88 9.56
CA GLY A 8 14.57 4.19 10.40
C GLY A 8 14.93 2.74 10.65
N ARG A 9 14.52 2.19 11.80
CA ARG A 9 14.54 0.75 12.01
C ARG A 9 13.32 0.15 11.29
N ILE A 10 13.58 -0.45 10.13
CA ILE A 10 12.56 -1.07 9.30
C ILE A 10 12.29 -2.47 9.82
N VAL A 11 11.04 -2.72 10.25
CA VAL A 11 10.62 -4.00 10.77
C VAL A 11 9.44 -4.50 9.95
N THR A 12 9.60 -5.66 9.34
CA THR A 12 8.58 -6.37 8.57
C THR A 12 8.39 -7.79 9.13
N ALA A 13 7.53 -8.58 8.53
CA ALA A 13 7.37 -9.99 8.92
C ALA A 13 8.64 -10.83 8.66
N ALA A 14 9.54 -10.37 7.79
CA ALA A 14 10.73 -11.11 7.37
C ALA A 14 12.05 -10.43 7.75
N ASP A 15 12.06 -9.11 7.94
CA ASP A 15 13.29 -8.31 8.07
C ASP A 15 13.23 -7.36 9.26
N ASP A 16 14.39 -7.10 9.88
CA ASP A 16 14.60 -6.09 10.93
C ASP A 16 16.00 -5.48 10.74
N PHE A 17 16.07 -4.25 10.23
CA PHE A 17 17.34 -3.57 9.93
C PHE A 17 17.18 -2.04 9.91
N ILE A 18 18.30 -1.31 10.00
CA ILE A 18 18.32 0.15 9.82
C ILE A 18 18.46 0.45 8.34
N GLY A 19 17.58 1.29 7.81
CA GLY A 19 17.58 1.65 6.40
C GLY A 19 16.66 2.79 6.05
N ASP A 20 16.51 2.99 4.74
CA ASP A 20 15.70 4.02 4.12
C ASP A 20 14.54 3.40 3.34
N VAL A 21 13.46 4.15 3.16
CA VAL A 21 12.33 3.81 2.30
C VAL A 21 12.09 4.96 1.32
N LEU A 22 12.16 4.66 0.02
CA LEU A 22 11.85 5.62 -1.03
C LEU A 22 10.46 5.34 -1.60
N ILE A 23 9.63 6.37 -1.64
CA ILE A 23 8.25 6.34 -2.11
C ILE A 23 8.09 7.32 -3.27
N GLU A 24 7.49 6.86 -4.37
CA GLU A 24 7.10 7.68 -5.52
C GLU A 24 5.59 7.57 -5.74
N GLY A 25 4.90 8.71 -5.63
CA GLY A 25 3.44 8.71 -5.66
C GLY A 25 2.88 7.91 -4.50
N GLU A 26 2.24 6.78 -4.81
CA GLU A 26 1.61 5.87 -3.85
C GLU A 26 2.36 4.53 -3.71
N LYS A 27 3.58 4.43 -4.25
CA LYS A 27 4.32 3.16 -4.29
C LYS A 27 5.66 3.27 -3.60
N ILE A 28 6.00 2.25 -2.81
CA ILE A 28 7.36 2.02 -2.32
C ILE A 28 8.18 1.49 -3.49
N VAL A 29 9.17 2.27 -3.94
CA VAL A 29 10.04 1.92 -5.08
C VAL A 29 11.37 1.31 -4.67
N ALA A 30 11.83 1.63 -3.45
CA ALA A 30 13.04 1.01 -2.89
C ALA A 30 12.99 0.97 -1.37
N VAL A 31 13.61 -0.07 -0.80
CA VAL A 31 13.89 -0.23 0.63
C VAL A 31 15.32 -0.72 0.77
N GLY A 32 16.15 -0.03 1.54
CA GLY A 32 17.55 -0.40 1.70
C GLY A 32 18.37 0.71 2.36
N ALA A 33 19.68 0.60 2.32
CA ALA A 33 20.57 1.61 2.89
C ALA A 33 20.99 2.65 1.83
N ASN A 34 21.15 3.91 2.24
CA ASN A 34 21.73 4.99 1.42
C ASN A 34 20.99 5.25 0.10
N LEU A 35 19.68 5.46 0.16
CA LEU A 35 18.85 5.71 -1.03
C LEU A 35 18.89 7.16 -1.55
N ASP A 36 19.76 8.04 -1.02
CA ASP A 36 19.87 9.46 -1.42
C ASP A 36 20.11 9.63 -2.92
N ALA A 37 21.03 8.84 -3.50
CA ALA A 37 21.35 8.95 -4.92
C ALA A 37 20.19 8.54 -5.82
N MET A 38 19.40 7.52 -5.41
CA MET A 38 18.22 7.09 -6.13
C MET A 38 17.11 8.14 -5.99
N ALA A 39 16.89 8.66 -4.78
CA ALA A 39 15.91 9.70 -4.51
C ALA A 39 16.19 10.99 -5.32
N ALA A 40 17.45 11.37 -5.52
CA ALA A 40 17.83 12.51 -6.33
C ALA A 40 17.50 12.33 -7.82
N GLN A 41 17.36 11.10 -8.32
CA GLN A 41 17.02 10.80 -9.71
C GLN A 41 15.52 10.79 -10.00
N THR A 42 14.68 10.75 -8.96
CA THR A 42 13.22 10.63 -9.14
C THR A 42 12.57 11.91 -9.69
N GLY A 43 13.27 13.04 -9.71
CA GLY A 43 12.90 14.25 -10.43
C GLY A 43 11.57 14.93 -10.03
N VAL A 44 10.91 14.44 -8.99
CA VAL A 44 9.61 14.95 -8.55
C VAL A 44 9.82 16.09 -7.56
N ALA A 45 9.42 17.29 -7.94
CA ALA A 45 9.49 18.48 -7.11
C ALA A 45 8.68 18.33 -5.81
N ASP A 46 9.29 18.64 -4.67
CA ASP A 46 8.56 18.87 -3.42
C ASP A 46 7.67 20.12 -3.61
N ALA A 47 6.37 19.96 -3.40
CA ALA A 47 5.39 21.06 -3.54
C ALA A 47 5.46 22.08 -2.39
N ARG A 48 6.37 21.91 -1.41
CA ARG A 48 6.51 22.85 -0.29
C ARG A 48 7.19 24.14 -0.74
N PRO A 49 6.71 25.32 -0.27
CA PRO A 49 7.39 26.58 -0.53
C PRO A 49 8.83 26.54 0.00
N GLY A 50 9.81 26.74 -0.89
CA GLY A 50 11.24 26.74 -0.56
C GLY A 50 11.99 25.43 -0.81
N ALA A 51 11.32 24.34 -1.18
CA ALA A 51 12.00 23.16 -1.69
C ALA A 51 12.49 23.37 -3.12
N GLY A 52 13.73 23.00 -3.41
CA GLY A 52 14.26 23.05 -4.78
C GLY A 52 13.47 22.14 -5.71
N ALA A 53 13.23 22.57 -6.94
CA ALA A 53 12.57 21.74 -7.94
C ALA A 53 13.32 20.40 -8.11
N GLY A 54 12.66 19.28 -7.85
CA GLY A 54 13.21 17.94 -8.05
C GLY A 54 13.78 17.24 -6.81
N SER A 55 13.71 17.85 -5.61
CA SER A 55 14.15 17.18 -4.38
C SER A 55 13.02 16.43 -3.72
N PRO A 56 13.23 15.19 -3.23
CA PRO A 56 12.24 14.45 -2.46
C PRO A 56 11.99 15.13 -1.11
N THR A 57 10.78 14.94 -0.57
CA THR A 57 10.53 15.23 0.83
C THR A 57 11.30 14.22 1.67
N VAL A 58 12.14 14.70 2.60
CA VAL A 58 12.91 13.82 3.50
C VAL A 58 12.30 13.81 4.89
N ILE A 59 12.10 12.62 5.44
CA ILE A 59 11.73 12.38 6.84
C ILE A 59 12.89 11.64 7.50
N ASP A 60 13.52 12.26 8.50
CA ASP A 60 14.50 11.56 9.34
C ASP A 60 13.76 10.72 10.40
N ALA A 61 13.90 9.41 10.30
CA ALA A 61 13.32 8.42 11.21
C ALA A 61 14.39 7.84 12.17
N THR A 62 15.49 8.56 12.41
CA THR A 62 16.52 8.11 13.36
C THR A 62 15.92 7.81 14.73
N GLY A 63 16.12 6.57 15.23
CA GLY A 63 15.57 6.11 16.50
C GLY A 63 14.08 5.73 16.48
N LEU A 64 13.42 5.82 15.31
CA LEU A 64 12.02 5.43 15.14
C LEU A 64 11.90 4.07 14.44
N LEU A 65 10.76 3.41 14.67
CA LEU A 65 10.37 2.22 13.93
C LEU A 65 9.63 2.64 12.64
N VAL A 66 9.97 1.99 11.54
CA VAL A 66 9.25 2.08 10.27
C VAL A 66 8.59 0.72 10.03
N LEU A 67 7.28 0.70 10.10
CA LEU A 67 6.45 -0.50 10.02
C LEU A 67 5.52 -0.42 8.81
N PRO A 68 5.12 -1.55 8.22
CA PRO A 68 3.94 -1.57 7.35
C PRO A 68 2.73 -1.02 8.10
N GLY A 69 1.84 -0.33 7.38
CA GLY A 69 0.57 0.12 7.95
C GLY A 69 -0.27 -1.06 8.46
N GLY A 70 -0.97 -0.85 9.56
CA GLY A 70 -1.89 -1.83 10.11
C GLY A 70 -3.07 -2.08 9.16
N ILE A 71 -3.60 -3.31 9.17
CA ILE A 71 -4.85 -3.66 8.50
C ILE A 71 -5.85 -4.03 9.58
N ASP A 72 -6.98 -3.34 9.63
CA ASP A 72 -8.13 -3.73 10.45
C ASP A 72 -9.11 -4.53 9.58
N PRO A 73 -9.19 -5.86 9.76
CA PRO A 73 -9.99 -6.72 8.89
C PRO A 73 -11.47 -6.75 9.27
N HIS A 74 -11.93 -5.95 10.23
CA HIS A 74 -13.30 -6.02 10.71
C HIS A 74 -13.78 -4.72 11.31
N VAL A 75 -14.34 -3.84 10.46
CA VAL A 75 -14.93 -2.57 10.90
C VAL A 75 -16.40 -2.45 10.47
N HIS A 76 -17.11 -1.47 11.04
CA HIS A 76 -18.49 -1.14 10.67
C HIS A 76 -18.64 0.37 10.57
N LEU A 77 -18.46 0.90 9.37
CA LEU A 77 -18.55 2.34 9.07
C LEU A 77 -19.82 2.64 8.27
N ASP A 78 -20.47 3.76 8.58
CA ASP A 78 -21.75 4.14 7.96
C ASP A 78 -22.79 3.02 7.93
N MET A 79 -22.68 2.06 8.86
CA MET A 79 -23.47 0.85 8.85
C MET A 79 -24.86 1.11 9.45
N PRO A 80 -25.95 0.86 8.70
CA PRO A 80 -27.30 0.92 9.25
C PRO A 80 -27.54 -0.25 10.21
N PHE A 81 -28.01 0.04 11.42
CA PHE A 81 -28.29 -0.99 12.41
C PHE A 81 -29.45 -0.55 13.33
N MET A 82 -30.49 -1.39 13.45
CA MET A 82 -31.64 -1.17 14.34
C MET A 82 -32.28 0.23 14.24
N GLY A 83 -32.41 0.78 13.03
CA GLY A 83 -33.02 2.10 12.79
C GLY A 83 -32.11 3.29 13.02
N THR A 84 -30.82 3.07 13.26
CA THR A 84 -29.77 4.09 13.36
C THR A 84 -28.59 3.69 12.47
N PHE A 85 -27.48 4.42 12.59
CA PHE A 85 -26.21 4.14 11.91
C PHE A 85 -25.09 4.02 12.94
N SER A 86 -23.99 3.32 12.57
CA SER A 86 -22.74 3.38 13.32
C SER A 86 -22.32 4.85 13.48
N SER A 87 -21.66 5.17 14.59
CA SER A 87 -21.26 6.55 14.91
C SER A 87 -20.23 7.13 13.95
N ASP A 88 -19.38 6.27 13.41
CA ASP A 88 -18.33 6.67 12.48
C ASP A 88 -18.74 6.48 11.03
N THR A 89 -18.48 7.51 10.23
CA THR A 89 -18.56 7.48 8.78
C THR A 89 -17.24 6.90 8.21
N HIS A 90 -17.21 6.59 6.90
CA HIS A 90 -15.98 6.21 6.24
C HIS A 90 -14.90 7.30 6.37
N GLU A 91 -15.27 8.59 6.36
CA GLU A 91 -14.31 9.67 6.56
C GLU A 91 -13.75 9.66 7.99
N THR A 92 -14.62 9.70 9.02
CA THR A 92 -14.16 9.83 10.41
C THR A 92 -13.44 8.57 10.89
N GLY A 93 -13.96 7.39 10.57
CA GLY A 93 -13.38 6.11 10.97
C GLY A 93 -12.01 5.84 10.32
N THR A 94 -11.89 6.02 9.00
CA THR A 94 -10.60 5.83 8.33
C THR A 94 -9.58 6.89 8.73
N ARG A 95 -10.01 8.13 9.03
CA ARG A 95 -9.13 9.17 9.57
C ARG A 95 -8.60 8.78 10.95
N ALA A 96 -9.46 8.30 11.85
CA ALA A 96 -9.06 7.82 13.17
C ALA A 96 -8.10 6.61 13.06
N ALA A 97 -8.39 5.67 12.15
CA ALA A 97 -7.53 4.52 11.86
C ALA A 97 -6.12 4.94 11.45
N LEU A 98 -5.98 5.90 10.52
CA LEU A 98 -4.68 6.44 10.08
C LEU A 98 -3.90 7.07 11.23
N PHE A 99 -4.55 7.82 12.13
CA PHE A 99 -3.90 8.37 13.33
C PHE A 99 -3.40 7.28 14.29
N GLY A 100 -4.03 6.10 14.28
CA GLY A 100 -3.60 4.92 15.02
C GLY A 100 -2.56 4.05 14.30
N GLY A 101 -2.20 4.40 13.06
CA GLY A 101 -1.26 3.61 12.24
C GLY A 101 -1.92 2.48 11.43
N THR A 102 -3.25 2.37 11.44
CA THR A 102 -4.02 1.48 10.58
C THR A 102 -4.27 2.18 9.25
N THR A 103 -3.72 1.68 8.16
CA THR A 103 -3.79 2.28 6.83
C THR A 103 -4.87 1.69 5.96
N THR A 104 -5.34 0.49 6.28
CA THR A 104 -6.35 -0.25 5.53
C THR A 104 -7.42 -0.79 6.46
N VAL A 105 -8.67 -0.62 6.09
CA VAL A 105 -9.82 -1.18 6.83
C VAL A 105 -10.63 -2.09 5.92
N ILE A 106 -11.23 -3.15 6.47
CA ILE A 106 -12.16 -4.02 5.74
C ILE A 106 -13.52 -3.95 6.42
N ASP A 107 -14.46 -3.29 5.77
CA ASP A 107 -15.82 -3.08 6.28
C ASP A 107 -16.76 -4.22 5.82
N PHE A 108 -17.97 -4.28 6.35
CA PHE A 108 -18.98 -5.28 6.02
C PHE A 108 -20.11 -4.68 5.21
N VAL A 109 -20.27 -5.18 3.99
CA VAL A 109 -21.45 -4.95 3.16
C VAL A 109 -22.55 -5.90 3.61
N LEU A 110 -23.69 -5.36 4.01
CA LEU A 110 -24.88 -6.14 4.38
C LEU A 110 -25.83 -6.25 3.20
N GLN A 111 -26.06 -7.49 2.74
CA GLN A 111 -27.12 -7.75 1.78
C GLN A 111 -28.49 -7.59 2.48
N ASN A 112 -29.41 -6.87 1.89
CA ASN A 112 -30.81 -6.90 2.28
C ASN A 112 -31.48 -8.14 1.66
N GLN A 113 -32.36 -8.79 2.41
CA GLN A 113 -33.10 -9.96 1.93
C GLN A 113 -33.88 -9.61 0.64
N GLY A 114 -33.79 -10.46 -0.37
CA GLY A 114 -34.38 -10.26 -1.68
C GLY A 114 -33.62 -9.33 -2.62
N HIS A 115 -32.47 -8.77 -2.20
CA HIS A 115 -31.63 -7.91 -3.03
C HIS A 115 -30.35 -8.60 -3.49
N SER A 116 -29.77 -8.06 -4.55
CA SER A 116 -28.51 -8.52 -5.14
C SER A 116 -27.31 -8.17 -4.26
N LEU A 117 -26.27 -9.02 -4.26
CA LEU A 117 -24.99 -8.73 -3.61
C LEU A 117 -24.29 -7.55 -4.29
N LYS A 118 -24.37 -7.44 -5.61
CA LYS A 118 -23.79 -6.33 -6.39
C LYS A 118 -24.44 -4.99 -6.06
N GLU A 119 -25.77 -4.97 -5.87
CA GLU A 119 -26.48 -3.76 -5.42
C GLU A 119 -26.00 -3.33 -4.02
N ALA A 120 -25.87 -4.29 -3.10
CA ALA A 120 -25.37 -4.03 -1.76
C ALA A 120 -23.93 -3.47 -1.81
N LEU A 121 -23.03 -4.08 -2.58
CA LEU A 121 -21.67 -3.61 -2.77
C LEU A 121 -21.61 -2.20 -3.37
N ALA A 122 -22.42 -1.94 -4.40
CA ALA A 122 -22.51 -0.61 -5.01
C ALA A 122 -22.95 0.46 -4.00
N GLN A 123 -23.89 0.12 -3.11
CA GLN A 123 -24.36 1.04 -2.07
C GLN A 123 -23.23 1.37 -1.06
N TRP A 124 -22.47 0.38 -0.60
CA TRP A 124 -21.34 0.62 0.31
C TRP A 124 -20.23 1.41 -0.38
N ASN A 125 -19.87 1.04 -1.60
CA ASN A 125 -18.92 1.80 -2.40
C ASN A 125 -19.33 3.26 -2.57
N SER A 126 -20.62 3.56 -2.74
CA SER A 126 -21.07 4.95 -2.86
C SER A 126 -20.87 5.79 -1.60
N ARG A 127 -20.82 5.15 -0.42
CA ARG A 127 -20.55 5.82 0.86
C ARG A 127 -19.05 6.03 1.09
N ALA A 128 -18.22 5.05 0.71
CA ALA A 128 -16.79 5.09 0.95
C ALA A 128 -16.03 5.91 -0.10
N ARG A 129 -16.45 5.82 -1.38
CA ARG A 129 -15.75 6.45 -2.49
C ARG A 129 -15.72 7.97 -2.36
N GLY A 130 -14.51 8.52 -2.29
CA GLY A 130 -14.26 9.96 -2.18
C GLY A 130 -14.45 10.54 -0.77
N THR A 131 -14.81 9.70 0.23
CA THR A 131 -14.93 10.08 1.63
C THR A 131 -13.87 9.40 2.49
N ALA A 132 -13.61 8.12 2.27
CA ALA A 132 -12.52 7.42 2.94
C ALA A 132 -11.17 8.09 2.64
N VAL A 133 -10.36 8.27 3.68
CA VAL A 133 -9.02 8.91 3.60
C VAL A 133 -7.88 7.90 3.73
N GLY A 134 -8.18 6.63 3.99
CA GLY A 134 -7.28 5.48 3.97
C GLY A 134 -7.77 4.43 2.98
N ASP A 135 -7.00 3.37 2.78
CA ASP A 135 -7.40 2.25 1.94
C ASP A 135 -8.55 1.48 2.59
N TYR A 136 -9.45 0.98 1.77
CA TYR A 136 -10.57 0.18 2.25
C TYR A 136 -10.90 -0.97 1.30
N SER A 137 -11.49 -2.00 1.86
CA SER A 137 -12.10 -3.13 1.15
C SER A 137 -13.36 -3.57 1.87
N PHE A 138 -14.04 -4.60 1.37
CA PHE A 138 -15.29 -5.07 1.92
C PHE A 138 -15.35 -6.58 2.05
N HIS A 139 -15.87 -7.05 3.19
CA HIS A 139 -16.45 -8.38 3.31
C HIS A 139 -17.92 -8.31 2.89
N MET A 140 -18.43 -9.38 2.30
CA MET A 140 -19.84 -9.50 1.93
C MET A 140 -20.57 -10.40 2.92
N ALA A 141 -21.53 -9.83 3.65
CA ALA A 141 -22.45 -10.60 4.50
C ALA A 141 -23.66 -11.06 3.66
N VAL A 142 -23.66 -12.33 3.30
CA VAL A 142 -24.75 -12.96 2.52
C VAL A 142 -25.86 -13.36 3.49
N THR A 143 -27.00 -12.68 3.42
CA THR A 143 -28.17 -12.91 4.30
C THR A 143 -29.29 -13.66 3.60
N ASP A 144 -29.27 -13.72 2.27
CA ASP A 144 -30.25 -14.40 1.43
C ASP A 144 -29.51 -15.18 0.33
N TYR A 145 -29.36 -16.49 0.57
CA TYR A 145 -28.66 -17.38 -0.35
C TYR A 145 -29.64 -18.07 -1.31
N ASN A 146 -29.59 -17.71 -2.58
CA ASN A 146 -30.41 -18.26 -3.66
C ASN A 146 -29.56 -18.43 -4.94
N ASP A 147 -30.17 -18.89 -6.04
CA ASP A 147 -29.42 -19.15 -7.28
C ASP A 147 -28.77 -17.90 -7.87
N ASN A 148 -29.39 -16.74 -7.73
CA ASN A 148 -28.82 -15.47 -8.20
C ASN A 148 -27.62 -15.06 -7.35
N THR A 149 -27.75 -15.07 -6.03
CA THR A 149 -26.64 -14.72 -5.11
C THR A 149 -25.48 -15.69 -5.25
N ARG A 150 -25.75 -16.97 -5.51
CA ARG A 150 -24.72 -17.99 -5.79
C ARG A 150 -23.92 -17.67 -7.07
N ALA A 151 -24.60 -17.21 -8.12
CA ALA A 151 -23.93 -16.78 -9.36
C ALA A 151 -23.09 -15.52 -9.12
N GLU A 152 -23.64 -14.51 -8.44
CA GLU A 152 -22.95 -13.27 -8.09
C GLU A 152 -21.71 -13.49 -7.22
N ILE A 153 -21.76 -14.38 -6.22
CA ILE A 153 -20.59 -14.75 -5.40
C ILE A 153 -19.45 -15.24 -6.30
N ARG A 154 -19.75 -16.09 -7.28
CA ARG A 154 -18.73 -16.62 -8.18
C ARG A 154 -18.09 -15.52 -9.02
N GLU A 155 -18.90 -14.64 -9.58
CA GLU A 155 -18.40 -13.49 -10.37
C GLU A 155 -17.53 -12.55 -9.51
N MET A 156 -17.96 -12.23 -8.29
CA MET A 156 -17.20 -11.37 -7.37
C MET A 156 -15.86 -12.00 -6.97
N VAL A 157 -15.81 -13.32 -6.72
CA VAL A 157 -14.55 -14.03 -6.42
C VAL A 157 -13.62 -14.04 -7.62
N GLU A 158 -14.13 -14.18 -8.83
CA GLU A 158 -13.34 -14.13 -10.06
C GLU A 158 -12.73 -12.72 -10.27
N GLU A 159 -13.49 -11.66 -10.02
CA GLU A 159 -12.99 -10.28 -10.07
C GLU A 159 -11.89 -10.03 -9.03
N GLU A 160 -12.06 -10.45 -7.77
CA GLU A 160 -11.03 -10.32 -6.73
C GLU A 160 -9.79 -11.18 -7.01
N LEU A 161 -9.95 -12.39 -7.54
CA LEU A 161 -8.81 -13.24 -7.94
C LEU A 161 -7.97 -12.61 -9.05
N LEU A 162 -8.58 -11.84 -9.96
CA LEU A 162 -7.85 -11.08 -10.96
C LEU A 162 -7.00 -9.97 -10.32
N LEU A 163 -7.57 -9.20 -9.40
CA LEU A 163 -6.85 -8.16 -8.67
C LEU A 163 -5.73 -8.74 -7.80
N LEU A 164 -6.00 -9.83 -7.08
CA LEU A 164 -5.00 -10.52 -6.28
C LEU A 164 -3.87 -11.10 -7.15
N SER A 165 -4.19 -11.64 -8.33
CA SER A 165 -3.18 -12.17 -9.25
C SER A 165 -2.27 -11.09 -9.81
N GLU A 166 -2.75 -9.88 -10.02
CA GLU A 166 -1.94 -8.72 -10.41
C GLU A 166 -1.03 -8.26 -9.27
N ALA A 167 -1.55 -8.19 -8.04
CA ALA A 167 -0.74 -7.87 -6.86
C ALA A 167 0.39 -8.89 -6.66
N ILE A 168 0.10 -10.19 -6.75
CA ILE A 168 1.11 -11.26 -6.67
C ILE A 168 2.13 -11.18 -7.81
N ARG A 169 1.73 -10.79 -9.02
CA ARG A 169 2.66 -10.59 -10.14
C ARG A 169 3.62 -9.42 -9.87
N LEU A 170 3.13 -8.34 -9.29
CA LEU A 170 3.95 -7.18 -8.91
C LEU A 170 4.93 -7.52 -7.79
N GLU A 171 4.49 -8.27 -6.76
CA GLU A 171 5.37 -8.75 -5.69
C GLU A 171 6.48 -9.68 -6.22
N LYS A 172 6.14 -10.63 -7.09
CA LYS A 172 7.13 -11.53 -7.73
C LYS A 172 8.11 -10.77 -8.62
N ALA A 173 7.67 -9.73 -9.33
CA ALA A 173 8.54 -8.88 -10.13
C ALA A 173 9.51 -8.08 -9.24
N ALA A 174 9.02 -7.52 -8.13
CA ALA A 174 9.84 -6.81 -7.15
C ALA A 174 10.87 -7.75 -6.46
N ALA A 175 10.46 -8.97 -6.10
CA ALA A 175 11.36 -9.98 -5.54
C ALA A 175 12.46 -10.40 -6.53
N LYS A 176 12.13 -10.49 -7.83
CA LYS A 176 13.11 -10.82 -8.88
C LYS A 176 14.12 -9.69 -9.10
N LEU A 177 13.71 -8.44 -8.98
CA LEU A 177 14.60 -7.28 -9.01
C LEU A 177 15.58 -7.27 -7.82
N LYS A 178 15.09 -7.65 -6.62
CA LYS A 178 15.94 -7.79 -5.41
C LYS A 178 16.94 -8.97 -5.50
N ALA A 179 16.59 -10.02 -6.22
CA ALA A 179 17.40 -11.23 -6.36
C ALA A 179 18.43 -11.16 -7.51
N SER A 180 18.46 -10.10 -8.31
CA SER A 180 19.50 -9.92 -9.34
C SER A 180 20.78 -9.48 -8.61
N PRO A 181 21.86 -10.29 -8.63
CA PRO A 181 23.12 -9.86 -8.05
C PRO A 181 23.64 -8.67 -8.84
N ASP A 182 24.04 -7.63 -8.12
CA ASP A 182 24.78 -6.50 -8.66
C ASP A 182 26.09 -7.05 -9.31
N THR A 183 26.10 -7.16 -10.64
CA THR A 183 27.31 -7.52 -11.40
C THR A 183 28.19 -6.28 -11.60
N GLY A 184 28.40 -5.53 -10.53
CA GLY A 184 29.28 -4.38 -10.45
C GLY A 184 30.73 -4.74 -10.16
N GLU A 185 31.30 -5.80 -10.75
CA GLU A 185 32.76 -5.98 -10.79
C GLU A 185 33.31 -5.64 -12.16
N THR A 186 33.59 -4.36 -12.38
CA THR A 186 34.68 -3.96 -13.26
C THR A 186 35.73 -3.26 -12.42
N GLY A 187 36.53 -4.07 -11.71
CA GLY A 187 37.80 -3.61 -11.16
C GLY A 187 38.73 -3.17 -12.31
N PRO A 188 39.55 -2.14 -12.09
CA PRO A 188 40.46 -1.67 -13.14
C PRO A 188 41.47 -2.77 -13.49
N LYS A 189 41.56 -3.11 -14.77
CA LYS A 189 42.65 -3.95 -15.31
C LYS A 189 43.97 -3.26 -15.00
N GLU A 190 44.79 -3.93 -14.20
CA GLU A 190 46.16 -3.60 -13.95
C GLU A 190 46.94 -3.58 -15.27
N ALA A 191 47.49 -2.44 -15.65
CA ALA A 191 48.27 -2.24 -16.83
C ALA A 191 49.60 -3.01 -16.70
N ALA A 192 49.82 -3.97 -17.57
CA ALA A 192 51.08 -4.70 -17.65
C ALA A 192 52.25 -3.76 -17.96
N ALA A 193 53.32 -3.80 -17.17
CA ALA A 193 54.56 -3.09 -17.39
C ALA A 193 55.29 -3.61 -18.67
N PRO A 194 55.98 -2.71 -19.42
CA PRO A 194 56.70 -3.12 -20.58
C PRO A 194 57.98 -3.91 -20.20
N PRO A 195 58.48 -4.82 -21.09
CA PRO A 195 59.69 -5.57 -20.85
C PRO A 195 60.93 -4.69 -20.97
N GLU A 196 61.84 -4.83 -20.00
CA GLU A 196 63.17 -4.24 -20.04
C GLU A 196 64.04 -4.90 -21.12
N ALA A 197 64.78 -4.05 -21.83
CA ALA A 197 65.78 -4.45 -22.84
C ALA A 197 67.12 -4.79 -22.21
#